data_6da0f801bb11917c5a8e097118fade9e
#
_entry.id   6da0f801bb11917c5a8e097118fade9e
#
_cell.length_a   1.000
_cell.length_b   1.000
_cell.length_c   1.000
_cell.angle_alpha   90.00
_cell.angle_beta   90.00
_cell.angle_gamma   90.00
#
_symmetry.space_group_name_H-M   'P 1'
#
loop_
_entity.id
_entity.type
_entity.pdbx_description
1 polymer ?
#
loop_
_entity_poly.entity_id
_entity_poly.type
_entity_poly.pdbx_seq_one_letter_code
_entity_poly.pdbx_strand_id
1 'polypeptide(L)'
;MNVRSVFRAALKDKVIGTDPTEGVRLPRGRRAEVAMSIPTPEDVGTLLAVSDERFRAFVALCAFAGLRLGEAAGVQVGDIHFLRKTLTVRRQVQRVNGGSIDIRPPKYGSERVIYLADSLVTVLAQHVASSGRTEPDEWLFVGEGDDPPHQNTVGYWWRKTLRDAGLSGIKLHDLRHFYASGLIAAGCDVVTVQRALGHSKATTTLSTYAHLWPTAEDRTRKAAESIMSASLGRPETADTVRQ
;
A
#
# COMPACT_ATOMS: atom_id res chain seq x y z
N MET A 1 7.41 22.25 -0.04
CA MET A 1 7.57 22.99 1.23
C MET A 1 6.35 23.87 1.40
N ASN A 2 5.69 23.89 2.57
CA ASN A 2 4.49 24.68 2.78
C ASN A 2 4.91 26.10 3.27
N VAL A 3 4.41 27.16 2.65
CA VAL A 3 4.73 28.56 2.99
C VAL A 3 4.56 28.84 4.49
N ARG A 4 3.52 28.31 5.12
CA ARG A 4 3.33 28.42 6.58
C ARG A 4 4.49 27.85 7.40
N SER A 5 5.11 26.76 6.94
CA SER A 5 6.24 26.17 7.67
C SER A 5 7.47 27.09 7.64
N VAL A 6 7.65 27.84 6.57
CA VAL A 6 8.73 28.82 6.44
C VAL A 6 8.53 29.98 7.41
N PHE A 7 7.33 30.57 7.43
CA PHE A 7 7.05 31.70 8.34
C PHE A 7 7.08 31.25 9.82
N ARG A 8 6.61 30.07 10.16
CA ARG A 8 6.72 29.52 11.52
C ARG A 8 8.19 29.29 11.93
N ALA A 9 9.04 28.84 11.04
CA ALA A 9 10.47 28.73 11.31
C ALA A 9 11.08 30.12 11.52
N ALA A 10 10.80 31.10 10.63
CA ALA A 10 11.28 32.47 10.76
C ALA A 10 10.82 33.16 12.06
N LEU A 11 9.56 32.88 12.50
CA LEU A 11 9.07 33.35 13.80
C LEU A 11 9.81 32.70 14.97
N LYS A 12 10.02 31.39 14.91
CA LYS A 12 10.78 30.66 15.93
C LYS A 12 12.22 31.15 16.03
N ASP A 13 12.83 31.43 14.89
CA ASP A 13 14.21 31.93 14.80
C ASP A 13 14.30 33.47 15.05
N LYS A 14 13.18 34.11 15.45
CA LYS A 14 13.06 35.54 15.73
C LYS A 14 13.47 36.45 14.57
N VAL A 15 13.39 35.97 13.33
CA VAL A 15 13.64 36.74 12.10
C VAL A 15 12.48 37.67 11.79
N ILE A 16 11.26 37.28 12.18
CA ILE A 16 10.03 38.06 12.06
C ILE A 16 9.32 38.11 13.42
N GLY A 17 8.62 39.23 13.69
CA GLY A 17 7.89 39.43 14.95
C GLY A 17 6.49 38.82 14.99
N THR A 18 5.89 38.56 13.82
CA THR A 18 4.53 37.99 13.70
C THR A 18 4.46 37.04 12.51
N ASP A 19 3.62 36.01 12.60
CA ASP A 19 3.38 35.08 11.49
C ASP A 19 2.36 35.71 10.50
N PRO A 20 2.75 36.13 9.30
CA PRO A 20 1.83 36.70 8.33
C PRO A 20 0.79 35.71 7.79
N THR A 21 0.91 34.44 8.12
CA THR A 21 -0.05 33.40 7.74
C THR A 21 -1.04 33.07 8.84
N GLU A 22 -0.93 33.73 9.99
CA GLU A 22 -1.88 33.59 11.08
C GLU A 22 -3.27 34.09 10.67
N GLY A 23 -4.31 33.32 10.90
CA GLY A 23 -5.68 33.64 10.48
C GLY A 23 -5.99 33.46 8.99
N VAL A 24 -5.01 33.23 8.11
CA VAL A 24 -5.27 32.97 6.70
C VAL A 24 -5.95 31.61 6.53
N ARG A 25 -7.23 31.62 6.17
CA ARG A 25 -7.96 30.41 5.75
C ARG A 25 -7.65 30.17 4.28
N LEU A 26 -6.80 29.16 4.01
CA LEU A 26 -6.62 28.73 2.62
C LEU A 26 -7.97 28.19 2.11
N PRO A 27 -8.37 28.57 0.88
CA PRO A 27 -9.50 27.91 0.25
C PRO A 27 -9.26 26.41 0.34
N ARG A 28 -10.22 25.68 0.90
CA ARG A 28 -10.22 24.23 0.72
C ARG A 28 -10.49 24.03 -0.76
N GLY A 29 -9.44 23.96 -1.56
CA GLY A 29 -9.59 23.45 -2.91
C GLY A 29 -10.38 22.16 -2.74
N ARG A 30 -11.60 22.10 -3.29
CA ARG A 30 -12.19 20.80 -3.65
C ARG A 30 -11.07 20.17 -4.48
N ARG A 31 -10.28 19.28 -3.88
CA ARG A 31 -9.62 18.28 -4.70
C ARG A 31 -10.78 17.71 -5.49
N ALA A 32 -10.82 18.02 -6.78
CA ALA A 32 -11.58 17.19 -7.67
C ALA A 32 -11.21 15.77 -7.23
N GLU A 33 -12.17 14.99 -6.79
CA GLU A 33 -11.97 13.58 -6.53
C GLU A 33 -11.45 13.06 -7.87
N VAL A 34 -10.12 13.06 -8.01
CA VAL A 34 -9.49 12.31 -9.07
C VAL A 34 -9.91 10.89 -8.73
N ALA A 35 -10.89 10.41 -9.47
CA ALA A 35 -11.45 9.10 -9.27
C ALA A 35 -10.27 8.15 -9.13
N MET A 36 -10.22 7.46 -7.99
CA MET A 36 -9.15 6.52 -7.70
C MET A 36 -9.16 5.48 -8.82
N SER A 37 -8.12 5.48 -9.65
CA SER A 37 -7.97 4.45 -10.67
C SER A 37 -7.46 3.19 -10.00
N ILE A 38 -8.35 2.22 -9.80
CA ILE A 38 -7.97 0.91 -9.30
C ILE A 38 -7.80 0.01 -10.52
N PRO A 39 -6.59 -0.54 -10.77
CA PRO A 39 -6.38 -1.48 -11.87
C PRO A 39 -7.24 -2.73 -11.68
N THR A 40 -7.65 -3.34 -12.78
CA THR A 40 -8.41 -4.59 -12.74
C THR A 40 -7.49 -5.78 -12.40
N PRO A 41 -8.04 -6.92 -11.97
CA PRO A 41 -7.25 -8.15 -11.81
C PRO A 41 -6.51 -8.56 -13.08
N GLU A 42 -7.11 -8.35 -14.25
CA GLU A 42 -6.55 -8.62 -15.58
C GLU A 42 -5.36 -7.70 -15.87
N ASP A 43 -5.48 -6.40 -15.55
CA ASP A 43 -4.38 -5.44 -15.68
C ASP A 43 -3.18 -5.87 -14.81
N VAL A 44 -3.46 -6.22 -13.53
CA VAL A 44 -2.41 -6.66 -12.60
C VAL A 44 -1.78 -7.98 -13.07
N GLY A 45 -2.57 -8.91 -13.59
CA GLY A 45 -2.10 -10.16 -14.19
C GLY A 45 -1.16 -9.90 -15.38
N THR A 46 -1.56 -8.99 -16.28
CA THR A 46 -0.75 -8.58 -17.44
C THR A 46 0.55 -7.92 -17.00
N LEU A 47 0.49 -6.99 -16.05
CA LEU A 47 1.67 -6.34 -15.50
C LEU A 47 2.68 -7.33 -14.92
N LEU A 48 2.20 -8.35 -14.18
CA LEU A 48 3.07 -9.39 -13.64
C LEU A 48 3.67 -10.28 -14.73
N ALA A 49 2.89 -10.62 -15.76
CA ALA A 49 3.34 -11.49 -16.84
C ALA A 49 4.47 -10.86 -17.65
N VAL A 50 4.39 -9.55 -17.95
CA VAL A 50 5.40 -8.83 -18.74
C VAL A 50 6.52 -8.22 -17.91
N SER A 51 6.40 -8.20 -16.58
CA SER A 51 7.43 -7.67 -15.70
C SER A 51 8.74 -8.44 -15.87
N ASP A 52 9.83 -7.71 -15.97
CA ASP A 52 11.19 -8.28 -15.85
C ASP A 52 11.28 -9.15 -14.58
N GLU A 53 11.98 -10.25 -14.67
CA GLU A 53 12.11 -11.21 -13.55
C GLU A 53 12.56 -10.53 -12.26
N ARG A 54 13.50 -9.57 -12.35
CA ARG A 54 14.00 -8.81 -11.21
C ARG A 54 12.96 -7.84 -10.61
N PHE A 55 11.96 -7.45 -11.39
CA PHE A 55 10.96 -6.47 -10.97
C PHE A 55 9.60 -7.10 -10.65
N ARG A 56 9.33 -8.33 -11.13
CA ARG A 56 8.05 -9.03 -10.90
C ARG A 56 7.68 -9.15 -9.42
N ALA A 57 8.63 -9.56 -8.58
CA ALA A 57 8.42 -9.68 -7.14
C ALA A 57 8.14 -8.31 -6.47
N PHE A 58 8.72 -7.23 -6.98
CA PHE A 58 8.44 -5.87 -6.51
C PHE A 58 6.99 -5.45 -6.81
N VAL A 59 6.54 -5.70 -8.04
CA VAL A 59 5.14 -5.46 -8.47
C VAL A 59 4.19 -6.28 -7.60
N ALA A 60 4.51 -7.56 -7.38
CA ALA A 60 3.71 -8.46 -6.56
C ALA A 60 3.60 -7.98 -5.10
N LEU A 61 4.67 -7.49 -4.49
CA LEU A 61 4.64 -6.90 -3.14
C LEU A 61 3.74 -5.66 -3.06
N CYS A 62 3.77 -4.81 -4.08
CA CYS A 62 2.88 -3.64 -4.13
C CYS A 62 1.41 -4.05 -4.30
N ALA A 63 1.13 -5.06 -5.15
CA ALA A 63 -0.22 -5.47 -5.52
C ALA A 63 -0.89 -6.42 -4.51
N PHE A 64 -0.12 -7.24 -3.77
CA PHE A 64 -0.67 -8.30 -2.91
C PHE A 64 -0.21 -8.23 -1.45
N ALA A 65 0.67 -7.30 -1.11
CA ALA A 65 1.04 -6.97 0.26
C ALA A 65 0.86 -5.46 0.56
N GLY A 66 0.47 -4.68 -0.43
CA GLY A 66 0.15 -3.26 -0.29
C GLY A 66 1.31 -2.39 0.14
N LEU A 67 2.56 -2.75 -0.18
CA LEU A 67 3.73 -1.96 0.17
C LEU A 67 3.76 -0.64 -0.60
N ARG A 68 4.23 0.41 0.07
CA ARG A 68 4.62 1.65 -0.61
C ARG A 68 5.94 1.43 -1.37
N LEU A 69 6.18 2.18 -2.44
CA LEU A 69 7.41 2.09 -3.23
C LEU A 69 8.67 2.03 -2.35
N GLY A 70 8.82 2.98 -1.43
CA GLY A 70 10.00 3.03 -0.56
C GLY A 70 10.06 1.88 0.45
N GLU A 71 8.93 1.35 0.89
CA GLU A 71 8.87 0.16 1.76
C GLU A 71 9.31 -1.08 0.97
N ALA A 72 8.76 -1.29 -0.24
CA ALA A 72 9.14 -2.39 -1.11
C ALA A 72 10.63 -2.34 -1.48
N ALA A 73 11.15 -1.16 -1.81
CA ALA A 73 12.57 -0.96 -2.09
C ALA A 73 13.46 -1.28 -0.89
N GLY A 74 12.97 -1.09 0.33
CA GLY A 74 13.71 -1.31 1.57
C GLY A 74 13.60 -2.71 2.16
N VAL A 75 13.00 -3.66 1.46
CA VAL A 75 12.90 -5.05 1.95
C VAL A 75 14.26 -5.73 1.86
N GLN A 76 14.65 -6.40 2.93
CA GLN A 76 15.78 -7.34 2.99
C GLN A 76 15.28 -8.78 3.02
N VAL A 77 16.13 -9.73 2.65
CA VAL A 77 15.78 -11.16 2.64
C VAL A 77 15.29 -11.62 4.01
N GLY A 78 15.95 -11.20 5.08
CA GLY A 78 15.59 -11.53 6.46
C GLY A 78 14.30 -10.90 6.99
N ASP A 79 13.68 -9.99 6.23
CA ASP A 79 12.35 -9.47 6.57
C ASP A 79 11.23 -10.46 6.22
N ILE A 80 11.53 -11.47 5.37
CA ILE A 80 10.58 -12.47 4.90
C ILE A 80 10.73 -13.75 5.72
N HIS A 81 9.69 -14.13 6.41
CA HIS A 81 9.64 -15.42 7.10
C HIS A 81 8.83 -16.42 6.28
N PHE A 82 9.49 -17.17 5.39
CA PHE A 82 8.86 -18.07 4.44
C PHE A 82 7.94 -19.12 5.09
N LEU A 83 8.40 -19.74 6.17
CA LEU A 83 7.61 -20.77 6.87
C LEU A 83 6.37 -20.20 7.56
N ARG A 84 6.44 -19.01 8.13
CA ARG A 84 5.31 -18.33 8.77
C ARG A 84 4.48 -17.52 7.77
N LYS A 85 4.94 -17.40 6.52
CA LYS A 85 4.32 -16.63 5.46
C LYS A 85 4.06 -15.18 5.90
N THR A 86 5.09 -14.53 6.45
CA THR A 86 4.99 -13.16 6.93
C THR A 86 6.13 -12.31 6.38
N LEU A 87 5.86 -11.03 6.20
CA LEU A 87 6.82 -10.00 5.85
C LEU A 87 6.77 -8.90 6.91
N THR A 88 7.92 -8.54 7.47
CA THR A 88 8.02 -7.40 8.41
C THR A 88 8.50 -6.17 7.67
N VAL A 89 7.68 -5.12 7.65
CA VAL A 89 8.05 -3.81 7.07
C VAL A 89 8.75 -2.99 8.13
N ARG A 90 10.08 -2.90 8.07
CA ARG A 90 10.92 -2.22 9.09
C ARG A 90 11.51 -0.91 8.61
N ARG A 91 11.63 -0.70 7.30
CA ARG A 91 12.33 0.45 6.72
C ARG A 91 11.72 0.90 5.41
N GLN A 92 12.12 2.07 4.97
CA GLN A 92 11.80 2.62 3.66
C GLN A 92 13.02 3.30 3.05
N VAL A 93 13.14 3.23 1.75
CA VAL A 93 14.16 3.93 0.97
C VAL A 93 13.61 5.26 0.51
N GLN A 94 14.36 6.33 0.72
CA GLN A 94 14.05 7.66 0.21
C GLN A 94 15.26 8.20 -0.54
N ARG A 95 15.01 9.01 -1.57
CA ARG A 95 16.06 9.78 -2.22
C ARG A 95 16.13 11.16 -1.56
N VAL A 96 17.31 11.56 -1.14
CA VAL A 96 17.58 12.89 -0.61
C VAL A 96 18.24 13.79 -1.65
N ASN A 97 18.35 15.08 -1.34
CA ASN A 97 19.02 16.05 -2.21
C ASN A 97 20.46 15.58 -2.51
N GLY A 98 20.87 15.71 -3.77
CA GLY A 98 22.18 15.22 -4.22
C GLY A 98 22.18 13.79 -4.78
N GLY A 99 21.04 13.07 -4.74
CA GLY A 99 20.89 11.76 -5.36
C GLY A 99 21.21 10.58 -4.46
N SER A 100 21.72 10.80 -3.26
CA SER A 100 22.01 9.75 -2.29
C SER A 100 20.73 9.08 -1.75
N ILE A 101 20.90 7.83 -1.34
CA ILE A 101 19.84 7.03 -0.72
C ILE A 101 19.87 7.25 0.79
N ASP A 102 18.70 7.40 1.37
CA ASP A 102 18.50 7.50 2.82
C ASP A 102 17.51 6.41 3.26
N ILE A 103 17.95 5.58 4.19
CA ILE A 103 17.19 4.46 4.73
C ILE A 103 16.65 4.87 6.08
N ARG A 104 15.34 4.90 6.21
CA ARG A 104 14.64 5.35 7.42
C ARG A 104 13.60 4.34 7.89
N PRO A 105 13.18 4.39 9.15
CA PRO A 105 11.95 3.73 9.57
C PRO A 105 10.76 4.15 8.69
N PRO A 106 9.73 3.32 8.57
CA PRO A 106 8.53 3.66 7.81
C PRO A 106 7.88 4.92 8.37
N LYS A 107 7.26 5.74 7.48
CA LYS A 107 6.59 6.98 7.90
C LYS A 107 5.55 6.72 8.97
N TYR A 108 5.48 7.62 9.94
CA TYR A 108 4.47 7.59 11.03
C TYR A 108 4.51 6.33 11.90
N GLY A 109 5.68 5.69 12.06
CA GLY A 109 5.80 4.47 12.84
C GLY A 109 4.97 3.30 12.29
N SER A 110 4.81 3.23 10.96
CA SER A 110 4.02 2.20 10.30
C SER A 110 4.76 0.86 10.13
N GLU A 111 5.68 0.57 11.04
CA GLU A 111 6.28 -0.77 11.17
C GLU A 111 5.16 -1.79 11.42
N ARG A 112 5.18 -2.88 10.66
CA ARG A 112 4.10 -3.87 10.71
C ARG A 112 4.52 -5.21 10.14
N VAL A 113 3.80 -6.24 10.57
CA VAL A 113 3.86 -7.57 9.97
C VAL A 113 2.68 -7.71 8.99
N ILE A 114 2.98 -8.19 7.80
CA ILE A 114 2.00 -8.50 6.76
C ILE A 114 1.95 -10.02 6.59
N TYR A 115 0.75 -10.58 6.51
CA TYR A 115 0.54 -11.99 6.20
C TYR A 115 0.50 -12.17 4.68
N LEU A 116 1.31 -13.09 4.18
CA LEU A 116 1.49 -13.33 2.76
C LEU A 116 0.66 -14.51 2.28
N ALA A 117 0.01 -14.36 1.13
CA ALA A 117 -0.62 -15.49 0.44
C ALA A 117 0.44 -16.46 -0.09
N ASP A 118 0.11 -17.74 -0.22
CA ASP A 118 1.03 -18.79 -0.65
C ASP A 118 1.64 -18.53 -2.04
N SER A 119 0.82 -18.01 -2.95
CA SER A 119 1.28 -17.61 -4.28
C SER A 119 2.31 -16.47 -4.23
N LEU A 120 2.15 -15.50 -3.34
CA LEU A 120 3.13 -14.44 -3.16
C LEU A 120 4.42 -14.96 -2.53
N VAL A 121 4.33 -15.87 -1.56
CA VAL A 121 5.50 -16.56 -0.97
C VAL A 121 6.29 -17.29 -2.06
N THR A 122 5.60 -17.98 -2.98
CA THR A 122 6.23 -18.67 -4.12
C THR A 122 6.99 -17.69 -5.03
N VAL A 123 6.36 -16.56 -5.38
CA VAL A 123 7.01 -15.53 -6.21
C VAL A 123 8.26 -14.96 -5.52
N LEU A 124 8.20 -14.72 -4.21
CA LEU A 124 9.34 -14.21 -3.44
C LEU A 124 10.45 -15.26 -3.33
N ALA A 125 10.12 -16.52 -3.11
CA ALA A 125 11.09 -17.61 -3.05
C ALA A 125 11.81 -17.80 -4.40
N GLN A 126 11.08 -17.73 -5.50
CA GLN A 126 11.66 -17.77 -6.86
C GLN A 126 12.61 -16.59 -7.09
N HIS A 127 12.22 -15.39 -6.66
CA HIS A 127 13.05 -14.20 -6.78
C HIS A 127 14.36 -14.31 -5.97
N VAL A 128 14.30 -14.79 -4.73
CA VAL A 128 15.47 -15.05 -3.90
C VAL A 128 16.39 -16.09 -4.58
N ALA A 129 15.81 -17.20 -5.06
CA ALA A 129 16.58 -18.24 -5.74
C ALA A 129 17.27 -17.74 -7.02
N SER A 130 16.59 -16.94 -7.84
CA SER A 130 17.13 -16.42 -9.09
C SER A 130 18.14 -15.29 -8.89
N SER A 131 17.98 -14.50 -7.82
CA SER A 131 18.91 -13.41 -7.50
C SER A 131 20.22 -13.88 -6.87
N GLY A 132 20.25 -15.09 -6.30
CA GLY A 132 21.39 -15.62 -5.54
C GLY A 132 21.63 -14.92 -4.19
N ARG A 133 20.71 -14.05 -3.75
CA ARG A 133 20.77 -13.32 -2.50
C ARG A 133 20.09 -14.12 -1.40
N THR A 134 20.86 -14.61 -0.44
CA THR A 134 20.39 -15.50 0.61
C THR A 134 20.63 -14.98 2.02
N GLU A 135 21.56 -14.03 2.16
CA GLU A 135 21.90 -13.50 3.46
C GLU A 135 20.78 -12.59 4.00
N PRO A 136 20.49 -12.64 5.30
CA PRO A 136 19.35 -11.90 5.87
C PRO A 136 19.40 -10.38 5.72
N ASP A 137 20.58 -9.79 5.64
CA ASP A 137 20.83 -8.35 5.52
C ASP A 137 20.96 -7.87 4.07
N GLU A 138 20.96 -8.78 3.09
CA GLU A 138 20.94 -8.43 1.67
C GLU A 138 19.61 -7.81 1.25
N TRP A 139 19.70 -6.80 0.39
CA TRP A 139 18.50 -6.19 -0.21
C TRP A 139 17.81 -7.18 -1.14
N LEU A 140 16.50 -7.33 -0.98
CA LEU A 140 15.69 -8.17 -1.89
C LEU A 140 15.72 -7.64 -3.32
N PHE A 141 15.77 -6.31 -3.46
CA PHE A 141 15.85 -5.63 -4.75
C PHE A 141 17.06 -4.71 -4.78
N VAL A 142 17.77 -4.70 -5.90
CA VAL A 142 18.99 -3.92 -6.08
C VAL A 142 18.83 -2.98 -7.25
N GLY A 143 19.28 -1.75 -7.08
CA GLY A 143 19.34 -0.72 -8.11
C GLY A 143 20.67 -0.69 -8.83
N GLU A 144 21.41 0.39 -8.69
CA GLU A 144 22.79 0.52 -9.18
C GLU A 144 23.77 0.05 -8.09
N GLY A 145 24.74 -0.74 -8.47
CA GLY A 145 25.63 -1.38 -7.52
C GLY A 145 24.88 -2.35 -6.59
N ASP A 146 25.21 -2.34 -5.30
CA ASP A 146 24.56 -3.15 -4.27
C ASP A 146 23.51 -2.37 -3.44
N ASP A 147 23.20 -1.14 -3.84
CA ASP A 147 22.24 -0.30 -3.15
C ASP A 147 20.78 -0.68 -3.49
N PRO A 148 19.82 -0.47 -2.57
CA PRO A 148 18.42 -0.69 -2.86
C PRO A 148 17.93 0.32 -3.91
N PRO A 149 16.92 -0.04 -4.75
CA PRO A 149 16.47 0.83 -5.83
C PRO A 149 15.78 2.08 -5.27
N HIS A 150 16.19 3.25 -5.74
CA HIS A 150 15.52 4.50 -5.40
C HIS A 150 14.34 4.79 -6.35
N GLN A 151 13.55 5.82 -6.02
CA GLN A 151 12.31 6.13 -6.73
C GLN A 151 12.47 6.29 -8.25
N ASN A 152 13.59 6.85 -8.75
CA ASN A 152 13.78 7.04 -10.19
C ASN A 152 14.02 5.71 -10.91
N THR A 153 14.83 4.83 -10.31
CA THR A 153 15.10 3.48 -10.83
C THR A 153 13.81 2.67 -10.91
N VAL A 154 13.04 2.62 -9.80
CA VAL A 154 11.72 1.96 -9.79
C VAL A 154 10.77 2.60 -10.80
N GLY A 155 10.78 3.94 -10.91
CA GLY A 155 9.96 4.66 -11.89
C GLY A 155 10.33 4.34 -13.33
N TYR A 156 11.61 4.08 -13.63
CA TYR A 156 12.04 3.62 -14.95
C TYR A 156 11.52 2.20 -15.23
N TRP A 157 11.70 1.26 -14.31
CA TRP A 157 11.21 -0.11 -14.43
C TRP A 157 9.69 -0.15 -14.62
N TRP A 158 8.97 0.64 -13.84
CA TRP A 158 7.51 0.74 -13.92
C TRP A 158 7.03 1.24 -15.29
N ARG A 159 7.65 2.31 -15.82
CA ARG A 159 7.29 2.82 -17.14
C ARG A 159 7.57 1.82 -18.25
N LYS A 160 8.68 1.04 -18.13
CA LYS A 160 8.98 -0.06 -19.05
C LYS A 160 7.89 -1.12 -18.98
N THR A 161 7.54 -1.59 -17.78
CA THR A 161 6.49 -2.60 -17.56
C THR A 161 5.14 -2.16 -18.13
N LEU A 162 4.71 -0.91 -17.89
CA LEU A 162 3.47 -0.37 -18.46
C LEU A 162 3.47 -0.39 -19.98
N ARG A 163 4.56 0.02 -20.60
CA ARG A 163 4.70 0.01 -22.07
C ARG A 163 4.64 -1.41 -22.61
N ASP A 164 5.35 -2.34 -21.99
CA ASP A 164 5.39 -3.75 -22.42
C ASP A 164 4.02 -4.44 -22.22
N ALA A 165 3.22 -3.98 -21.23
CA ALA A 165 1.84 -4.40 -21.01
C ALA A 165 0.82 -3.74 -21.94
N GLY A 166 1.18 -2.72 -22.70
CA GLY A 166 0.24 -1.91 -23.48
C GLY A 166 -0.73 -1.09 -22.62
N LEU A 167 -0.38 -0.86 -21.34
CA LEU A 167 -1.20 -0.14 -20.36
C LEU A 167 -0.69 1.29 -20.14
N SER A 168 -1.59 2.19 -19.79
CA SER A 168 -1.27 3.57 -19.48
C SER A 168 -2.12 4.10 -18.31
N GLY A 169 -1.68 5.21 -17.70
CA GLY A 169 -2.43 5.89 -16.65
C GLY A 169 -2.36 5.24 -15.27
N ILE A 170 -1.86 4.02 -15.13
CA ILE A 170 -1.72 3.31 -13.86
C ILE A 170 -0.41 3.72 -13.19
N LYS A 171 -0.48 4.17 -11.95
CA LYS A 171 0.68 4.48 -11.12
C LYS A 171 1.04 3.24 -10.28
N LEU A 172 2.30 3.08 -9.94
CA LEU A 172 2.72 1.98 -9.05
C LEU A 172 1.95 1.99 -7.72
N HIS A 173 1.58 3.19 -7.22
CA HIS A 173 0.79 3.32 -6.00
C HIS A 173 -0.65 2.79 -6.14
N ASP A 174 -1.17 2.71 -7.34
CA ASP A 174 -2.52 2.21 -7.61
C ASP A 174 -2.62 0.70 -7.34
N LEU A 175 -1.49 -0.04 -7.39
CA LEU A 175 -1.41 -1.43 -6.96
C LEU A 175 -1.73 -1.59 -5.47
N ARG A 176 -1.33 -0.63 -4.65
CA ARG A 176 -1.71 -0.63 -3.24
C ARG A 176 -3.19 -0.31 -3.04
N HIS A 177 -3.79 0.49 -3.91
CA HIS A 177 -5.25 0.68 -3.93
C HIS A 177 -5.96 -0.60 -4.36
N PHE A 178 -5.40 -1.33 -5.32
CA PHE A 178 -5.88 -2.66 -5.70
C PHE A 178 -5.88 -3.63 -4.52
N TYR A 179 -4.78 -3.72 -3.76
CA TYR A 179 -4.71 -4.56 -2.56
C TYR A 179 -5.78 -4.18 -1.53
N ALA A 180 -5.92 -2.88 -1.24
CA ALA A 180 -6.90 -2.40 -0.29
C ALA A 180 -8.33 -2.73 -0.72
N SER A 181 -8.68 -2.51 -2.00
CA SER A 181 -9.99 -2.82 -2.54
C SER A 181 -10.30 -4.32 -2.51
N GLY A 182 -9.30 -5.16 -2.80
CA GLY A 182 -9.42 -6.61 -2.69
C GLY A 182 -9.73 -7.07 -1.26
N LEU A 183 -9.04 -6.53 -0.26
CA LEU A 183 -9.32 -6.83 1.16
C LEU A 183 -10.75 -6.41 1.55
N ILE A 184 -11.19 -5.24 1.10
CA ILE A 184 -12.55 -4.73 1.36
C ILE A 184 -13.59 -5.63 0.69
N ALA A 185 -13.39 -5.99 -0.57
CA ALA A 185 -14.27 -6.89 -1.31
C ALA A 185 -14.35 -8.29 -0.68
N ALA A 186 -13.24 -8.76 -0.08
CA ALA A 186 -13.19 -9.99 0.69
C ALA A 186 -13.85 -9.88 2.09
N GLY A 187 -14.43 -8.73 2.45
CA GLY A 187 -15.15 -8.53 3.69
C GLY A 187 -14.32 -8.08 4.89
N CYS A 188 -13.04 -7.75 4.69
CA CYS A 188 -12.21 -7.23 5.77
C CYS A 188 -12.75 -5.92 6.34
N ASP A 189 -12.72 -5.79 7.65
CA ASP A 189 -13.11 -4.57 8.35
C ASP A 189 -12.06 -3.46 8.20
N VAL A 190 -12.45 -2.22 8.59
CA VAL A 190 -11.61 -1.03 8.48
C VAL A 190 -10.29 -1.16 9.24
N VAL A 191 -10.30 -1.81 10.41
CA VAL A 191 -9.11 -1.95 11.26
C VAL A 191 -8.13 -2.94 10.62
N THR A 192 -8.64 -4.02 10.07
CA THR A 192 -7.84 -5.01 9.33
C THR A 192 -7.16 -4.36 8.12
N VAL A 193 -7.91 -3.61 7.29
CA VAL A 193 -7.36 -2.88 6.14
C VAL A 193 -6.36 -1.80 6.58
N GLN A 194 -6.66 -1.05 7.63
CA GLN A 194 -5.77 -0.05 8.22
C GLN A 194 -4.42 -0.65 8.60
N ARG A 195 -4.44 -1.77 9.35
CA ARG A 195 -3.23 -2.47 9.81
C ARG A 195 -2.42 -3.03 8.65
N ALA A 196 -3.08 -3.71 7.71
CA ALA A 196 -2.43 -4.26 6.52
C ALA A 196 -1.71 -3.16 5.71
N LEU A 197 -2.34 -2.00 5.57
CA LEU A 197 -1.76 -0.86 4.87
C LEU A 197 -0.74 -0.06 5.71
N GLY A 198 -0.69 -0.22 7.02
CA GLY A 198 0.13 0.60 7.92
C GLY A 198 -0.30 2.08 7.90
N HIS A 199 -1.59 2.34 7.95
CA HIS A 199 -2.11 3.68 8.20
C HIS A 199 -2.13 3.95 9.71
N SER A 200 -1.56 5.07 10.13
CA SER A 200 -1.51 5.44 11.56
C SER A 200 -2.88 5.68 12.18
N LYS A 201 -3.88 6.01 11.34
CA LYS A 201 -5.26 6.32 11.79
C LYS A 201 -6.27 5.63 10.87
N ALA A 202 -7.34 5.07 11.45
CA ALA A 202 -8.45 4.49 10.70
C ALA A 202 -9.14 5.53 9.79
N THR A 203 -9.16 6.80 10.20
CA THR A 203 -9.69 7.90 9.39
C THR A 203 -8.99 8.06 8.05
N THR A 204 -7.70 7.71 7.93
CA THR A 204 -6.98 7.71 6.66
C THR A 204 -7.52 6.63 5.72
N THR A 205 -7.80 5.44 6.25
CA THR A 205 -8.40 4.34 5.49
C THR A 205 -9.83 4.70 5.06
N LEU A 206 -10.63 5.22 5.97
CA LEU A 206 -12.01 5.64 5.69
C LEU A 206 -12.07 6.77 4.66
N SER A 207 -11.27 7.84 4.82
CA SER A 207 -11.28 8.96 3.87
C SER A 207 -10.87 8.57 2.45
N THR A 208 -10.15 7.46 2.32
CA THR A 208 -9.66 6.99 1.01
C THR A 208 -10.58 5.94 0.40
N TYR A 209 -11.12 5.02 1.22
CA TYR A 209 -11.77 3.80 0.74
C TYR A 209 -13.22 3.62 1.23
N ALA A 210 -13.81 4.57 1.99
CA ALA A 210 -15.16 4.39 2.56
C ALA A 210 -16.21 4.02 1.50
N HIS A 211 -16.08 4.57 0.31
CA HIS A 211 -16.98 4.33 -0.82
C HIS A 211 -16.94 2.90 -1.39
N LEU A 212 -15.90 2.13 -1.05
CA LEU A 212 -15.75 0.73 -1.49
C LEU A 212 -16.43 -0.27 -0.53
N TRP A 213 -16.74 0.16 0.72
CA TRP A 213 -17.51 -0.72 1.60
C TRP A 213 -18.96 -0.77 1.16
N PRO A 214 -19.60 -1.96 1.20
CA PRO A 214 -21.03 -2.08 0.93
C PRO A 214 -21.84 -1.15 1.83
N THR A 215 -22.91 -0.60 1.29
CA THR A 215 -23.80 0.30 2.03
C THR A 215 -24.29 -0.33 3.33
N ALA A 216 -24.42 0.49 4.37
CA ALA A 216 -24.78 0.03 5.70
C ALA A 216 -26.19 -0.63 5.75
N GLU A 217 -27.09 -0.28 4.84
CA GLU A 217 -28.49 -0.67 4.85
C GLU A 217 -28.71 -2.19 4.79
N ASP A 218 -28.14 -2.86 3.81
CA ASP A 218 -28.34 -4.32 3.64
C ASP A 218 -27.61 -5.12 4.73
N ARG A 219 -26.43 -4.67 5.15
CA ARG A 219 -25.69 -5.30 6.24
C ARG A 219 -26.41 -5.16 7.57
N THR A 220 -26.92 -3.96 7.86
CA THR A 220 -27.66 -3.68 9.09
C THR A 220 -28.94 -4.52 9.15
N ARG A 221 -29.68 -4.60 8.04
CA ARG A 221 -30.91 -5.42 7.96
C ARG A 221 -30.59 -6.90 8.18
N LYS A 222 -29.61 -7.46 7.50
CA LYS A 222 -29.19 -8.87 7.67
C LYS A 222 -28.72 -9.16 9.10
N ALA A 223 -27.90 -8.28 9.68
CA ALA A 223 -27.43 -8.43 11.05
C ALA A 223 -28.57 -8.35 12.06
N ALA A 224 -29.47 -7.39 11.90
CA ALA A 224 -30.66 -7.25 12.77
C ALA A 224 -31.57 -8.47 12.68
N GLU A 225 -31.80 -9.01 11.47
CA GLU A 225 -32.57 -10.23 11.26
C GLU A 225 -31.93 -11.45 11.92
N SER A 226 -30.60 -11.59 11.78
CA SER A 226 -29.85 -12.68 12.42
C SER A 226 -29.96 -12.61 13.96
N ILE A 227 -29.78 -11.41 14.54
CA ILE A 227 -29.92 -11.20 15.98
C ILE A 227 -31.35 -11.53 16.45
N MET A 228 -32.33 -11.09 15.70
CA MET A 228 -33.75 -11.30 16.03
C MET A 228 -34.11 -12.78 15.93
N SER A 229 -33.69 -13.46 14.86
CA SER A 229 -33.94 -14.89 14.66
C SER A 229 -33.28 -15.75 15.75
N ALA A 230 -32.04 -15.44 16.12
CA ALA A 230 -31.36 -16.09 17.22
C ALA A 230 -32.07 -15.86 18.57
N SER A 231 -32.55 -14.64 18.80
CA SER A 231 -33.26 -14.27 20.06
C SER A 231 -34.63 -14.93 20.17
N LEU A 232 -35.29 -15.16 19.03
CA LEU A 232 -36.64 -15.76 19.00
C LEU A 232 -36.61 -17.29 18.86
N GLY A 233 -35.45 -17.91 18.84
CA GLY A 233 -35.29 -19.36 18.71
C GLY A 233 -35.75 -19.93 17.35
N ARG A 234 -35.87 -19.07 16.31
CA ARG A 234 -36.17 -19.51 14.94
C ARG A 234 -34.91 -20.08 14.29
N PRO A 235 -34.96 -21.35 13.80
CA PRO A 235 -33.81 -21.87 13.02
C PRO A 235 -33.64 -21.03 11.75
N GLU A 236 -32.39 -20.71 11.41
CA GLU A 236 -32.02 -20.11 10.12
C GLU A 236 -32.61 -20.96 8.99
N THR A 237 -33.52 -20.40 8.21
CA THR A 237 -33.97 -21.06 6.98
C THR A 237 -32.79 -21.08 6.03
N ALA A 238 -32.19 -22.26 5.85
CA ALA A 238 -31.21 -22.50 4.81
C ALA A 238 -31.84 -22.10 3.46
N ASP A 239 -31.41 -21.00 2.88
CA ASP A 239 -31.74 -20.64 1.52
C ASP A 239 -31.21 -21.76 0.61
N THR A 240 -32.14 -22.62 0.22
CA THR A 240 -31.91 -23.68 -0.75
C THR A 240 -31.58 -23.02 -2.08
N VAL A 241 -30.27 -23.02 -2.41
CA VAL A 241 -29.83 -22.78 -3.78
C VAL A 241 -30.43 -23.91 -4.64
N ARG A 242 -31.48 -23.63 -5.34
CA ARG A 242 -31.96 -24.42 -6.47
C ARG A 242 -31.66 -23.65 -7.73
N GLN A 243 -30.77 -24.28 -8.52
CA GLN A 243 -30.57 -24.21 -9.99
C GLN A 243 -30.14 -22.89 -10.59
#